data_a4c52eb3498b80d898f5c357ed8fa6a9
#
_entry.id   a4c52eb3498b80d898f5c357ed8fa6a9
#
_cell.length_a   1.000
_cell.length_b   1.000
_cell.length_c   1.000
_cell.angle_alpha   90.00
_cell.angle_beta   90.00
_cell.angle_gamma   90.00
#
_symmetry.space_group_name_H-M   'P 1'
#
loop_
_entity.id
_entity.type
_entity.pdbx_description
1 polymer ?
#
loop_
_entity_poly.entity_id
_entity_poly.type
_entity_poly.pdbx_seq_one_letter_code
_entity_poly.pdbx_strand_id
1 'polypeptide(L)'
;NPRKVLVVGGGIAGMQAALTATENGHKVILCEKSGRLGGRIRCEEKVPFKKHLSEYIAQRERLIAESSIEVRLNTEVTPEYARSVGADAIIAALGTKPVKPNIDGIDGANVMLADDAYAEPDRVGESAVILGAGFVGTELAIYLHSVGKKVTVVEMGDKINTAGNNLHGIAVRLKMEEENIPIHFSSKAVKIDEKGVVCETPDGTVRYDADTVIYAVGQKSLTDETAALYDCAPRFYPIGDCVTPQNIGYATLTGMSVARDIGRY
;
A
#
# COMPACT_ATOMS: atom_id res chain seq x y z
N ASN A 1 27.26 19.65 -5.51
CA ASN A 1 28.28 18.79 -4.88
C ASN A 1 27.65 17.43 -4.51
N PRO A 2 28.34 16.30 -4.80
CA PRO A 2 27.92 14.98 -4.35
C PRO A 2 27.63 14.94 -2.84
N ARG A 3 26.54 14.28 -2.48
CA ARG A 3 26.15 14.06 -1.08
C ARG A 3 26.01 12.57 -0.81
N LYS A 4 26.18 12.17 0.43
CA LYS A 4 25.83 10.84 0.91
C LYS A 4 24.36 10.85 1.32
N VAL A 5 23.52 10.11 0.63
CA VAL A 5 22.05 10.07 0.83
C VAL A 5 21.65 8.71 1.34
N LEU A 6 20.97 8.67 2.48
CA LEU A 6 20.32 7.48 3.00
C LEU A 6 18.84 7.52 2.61
N VAL A 7 18.38 6.56 1.82
CA VAL A 7 16.98 6.35 1.51
C VAL A 7 16.45 5.23 2.38
N VAL A 8 15.40 5.51 3.16
CA VAL A 8 14.80 4.57 4.10
C VAL A 8 13.45 4.10 3.56
N GLY A 9 13.40 2.84 3.17
CA GLY A 9 12.24 2.19 2.55
C GLY A 9 12.41 2.00 1.04
N GLY A 10 12.38 0.73 0.62
CA GLY A 10 12.55 0.30 -0.78
C GLY A 10 11.24 0.17 -1.55
N GLY A 11 10.19 0.87 -1.14
CA GLY A 11 8.93 0.98 -1.90
C GLY A 11 9.07 1.88 -3.13
N ILE A 12 7.96 2.16 -3.80
CA ILE A 12 7.95 2.93 -5.06
C ILE A 12 8.58 4.32 -4.90
N ALA A 13 8.24 5.04 -3.84
CA ALA A 13 8.81 6.37 -3.58
C ALA A 13 10.32 6.30 -3.34
N GLY A 14 10.77 5.36 -2.52
CA GLY A 14 12.19 5.19 -2.19
C GLY A 14 13.03 4.72 -3.38
N MET A 15 12.54 3.77 -4.17
CA MET A 15 13.22 3.34 -5.40
C MET A 15 13.39 4.51 -6.38
N GLN A 16 12.32 5.31 -6.59
CA GLN A 16 12.41 6.48 -7.45
C GLN A 16 13.39 7.53 -6.91
N ALA A 17 13.33 7.81 -5.60
CA ALA A 17 14.24 8.75 -4.97
C ALA A 17 15.71 8.31 -5.08
N ALA A 18 15.98 7.03 -4.85
CA ALA A 18 17.34 6.47 -4.94
C ALA A 18 17.91 6.58 -6.36
N LEU A 19 17.12 6.20 -7.39
CA LEU A 19 17.53 6.33 -8.79
C LEU A 19 17.81 7.79 -9.14
N THR A 20 16.89 8.70 -8.84
CA THR A 20 17.03 10.12 -9.17
C THR A 20 18.20 10.77 -8.43
N ALA A 21 18.44 10.44 -7.16
CA ALA A 21 19.60 10.95 -6.41
C ALA A 21 20.92 10.43 -7.02
N THR A 22 20.98 9.19 -7.46
CA THR A 22 22.15 8.60 -8.13
C THR A 22 22.42 9.26 -9.49
N GLU A 23 21.37 9.48 -10.29
CA GLU A 23 21.44 10.22 -11.56
C GLU A 23 22.00 11.65 -11.37
N ASN A 24 21.73 12.28 -10.24
CA ASN A 24 22.26 13.58 -9.87
C ASN A 24 23.69 13.53 -9.27
N GLY A 25 24.33 12.36 -9.27
CA GLY A 25 25.72 12.18 -8.84
C GLY A 25 25.90 12.01 -7.33
N HIS A 26 24.85 11.74 -6.57
CA HIS A 26 24.96 11.47 -5.12
C HIS A 26 25.37 10.01 -4.84
N LYS A 27 25.96 9.77 -3.68
CA LYS A 27 26.24 8.43 -3.17
C LYS A 27 25.02 7.96 -2.38
N VAL A 28 24.32 6.94 -2.87
CA VAL A 28 23.05 6.50 -2.32
C VAL A 28 23.16 5.15 -1.62
N ILE A 29 22.64 5.08 -0.40
CA ILE A 29 22.38 3.84 0.33
C ILE A 29 20.86 3.71 0.43
N LEU A 30 20.31 2.62 -0.09
CA LEU A 30 18.89 2.29 -0.02
C LEU A 30 18.69 1.14 0.95
N CYS A 31 18.03 1.40 2.08
CA CYS A 31 17.69 0.38 3.06
C CYS A 31 16.22 -0.04 2.94
N GLU A 32 15.99 -1.34 2.95
CA GLU A 32 14.65 -1.95 2.95
C GLU A 32 14.57 -3.02 4.05
N LYS A 33 13.53 -2.96 4.88
CA LYS A 33 13.34 -3.88 6.01
C LYS A 33 13.00 -5.31 5.57
N SER A 34 12.38 -5.46 4.41
CA SER A 34 12.06 -6.77 3.84
C SER A 34 13.19 -7.32 2.95
N GLY A 35 13.06 -8.58 2.52
CA GLY A 35 14.02 -9.25 1.66
C GLY A 35 13.97 -8.83 0.18
N ARG A 36 13.13 -7.86 -0.20
CA ARG A 36 13.00 -7.41 -1.60
C ARG A 36 12.46 -5.99 -1.70
N LEU A 37 12.80 -5.32 -2.80
CA LEU A 37 12.29 -3.99 -3.13
C LEU A 37 10.84 -4.05 -3.65
N GLY A 38 10.22 -2.90 -3.86
CA GLY A 38 8.87 -2.73 -4.43
C GLY A 38 7.81 -2.34 -3.41
N GLY A 39 8.04 -2.68 -2.13
CA GLY A 39 7.15 -2.31 -1.05
C GLY A 39 5.79 -3.01 -1.15
N ARG A 40 4.79 -2.35 -0.63
CA ARG A 40 3.47 -2.92 -0.37
C ARG A 40 2.69 -3.32 -1.62
N ILE A 41 2.83 -2.60 -2.74
CA ILE A 41 2.12 -2.92 -3.97
C ILE A 41 2.47 -4.29 -4.57
N ARG A 42 3.51 -4.95 -4.05
CA ARG A 42 3.86 -6.31 -4.46
C ARG A 42 2.79 -7.35 -4.14
N CYS A 43 1.92 -7.11 -3.18
CA CYS A 43 0.80 -8.02 -2.91
C CYS A 43 -0.08 -8.20 -4.16
N GLU A 44 -0.10 -7.20 -5.04
CA GLU A 44 -0.90 -7.19 -6.26
C GLU A 44 -0.18 -7.75 -7.51
N GLU A 45 1.05 -8.26 -7.38
CA GLU A 45 1.87 -8.75 -8.51
C GLU A 45 1.18 -9.84 -9.35
N LYS A 46 0.33 -10.66 -8.72
CA LYS A 46 -0.37 -11.77 -9.36
C LYS A 46 -1.68 -11.36 -10.05
N VAL A 47 -2.12 -10.11 -9.89
CA VAL A 47 -3.39 -9.63 -10.43
C VAL A 47 -3.28 -9.45 -11.94
N PRO A 48 -4.03 -10.22 -12.78
CA PRO A 48 -3.82 -10.25 -14.23
C PRO A 48 -4.01 -8.89 -14.92
N PHE A 49 -5.00 -8.11 -14.48
CA PHE A 49 -5.26 -6.79 -15.05
C PHE A 49 -4.30 -5.69 -14.53
N LYS A 50 -3.39 -6.03 -13.60
CA LYS A 50 -2.31 -5.17 -13.07
C LYS A 50 -0.92 -5.60 -13.55
N LYS A 51 -0.80 -6.38 -14.62
CA LYS A 51 0.50 -6.91 -15.12
C LYS A 51 1.56 -5.82 -15.34
N HIS A 52 1.17 -4.63 -15.77
CA HIS A 52 2.10 -3.51 -15.95
C HIS A 52 2.68 -2.99 -14.64
N LEU A 53 2.04 -3.25 -13.50
CA LEU A 53 2.60 -2.95 -12.19
C LEU A 53 3.80 -3.85 -11.88
N SER A 54 3.67 -5.15 -12.13
CA SER A 54 4.78 -6.11 -11.97
C SER A 54 5.95 -5.78 -12.89
N GLU A 55 5.66 -5.44 -14.14
CA GLU A 55 6.66 -5.02 -15.13
C GLU A 55 7.39 -3.74 -14.68
N TYR A 56 6.65 -2.77 -14.14
CA TYR A 56 7.21 -1.53 -13.60
C TYR A 56 8.14 -1.80 -12.40
N ILE A 57 7.72 -2.62 -11.46
CA ILE A 57 8.55 -2.97 -10.30
C ILE A 57 9.83 -3.66 -10.76
N ALA A 58 9.72 -4.66 -11.63
CA ALA A 58 10.88 -5.38 -12.17
C ALA A 58 11.85 -4.44 -12.93
N GLN A 59 11.33 -3.47 -13.67
CA GLN A 59 12.15 -2.45 -14.32
C GLN A 59 12.91 -1.61 -13.28
N ARG A 60 12.25 -1.18 -12.20
CA ARG A 60 12.92 -0.38 -11.15
C ARG A 60 14.00 -1.18 -10.43
N GLU A 61 13.73 -2.43 -10.10
CA GLU A 61 14.73 -3.33 -9.51
C GLU A 61 15.96 -3.51 -10.41
N ARG A 62 15.75 -3.73 -11.71
CA ARG A 62 16.84 -3.83 -12.67
C ARG A 62 17.67 -2.55 -12.74
N LEU A 63 17.04 -1.38 -12.86
CA LEU A 63 17.75 -0.10 -12.91
C LEU A 63 18.57 0.15 -11.63
N ILE A 64 18.05 -0.25 -10.47
CA ILE A 64 18.78 -0.17 -9.20
C ILE A 64 19.97 -1.13 -9.20
N ALA A 65 19.79 -2.36 -9.65
CA ALA A 65 20.87 -3.36 -9.72
C ALA A 65 21.99 -2.97 -10.70
N GLU A 66 21.66 -2.27 -11.79
CA GLU A 66 22.62 -1.74 -12.79
C GLU A 66 23.28 -0.43 -12.35
N SER A 67 22.84 0.19 -11.26
CA SER A 67 23.33 1.47 -10.76
C SER A 67 24.44 1.32 -9.71
N SER A 68 24.97 2.45 -9.21
CA SER A 68 25.89 2.50 -8.09
C SER A 68 25.21 2.57 -6.72
N ILE A 69 23.91 2.31 -6.62
CA ILE A 69 23.15 2.34 -5.37
C ILE A 69 23.58 1.16 -4.50
N GLU A 70 23.99 1.44 -3.27
CA GLU A 70 24.22 0.40 -2.25
C GLU A 70 22.88 -0.03 -1.65
N VAL A 71 22.40 -1.22 -1.99
CA VAL A 71 21.12 -1.76 -1.49
C VAL A 71 21.36 -2.63 -0.26
N ARG A 72 20.64 -2.36 0.82
CA ARG A 72 20.64 -3.13 2.07
C ARG A 72 19.24 -3.65 2.35
N LEU A 73 19.01 -4.89 1.96
CA LEU A 73 17.77 -5.61 2.27
C LEU A 73 17.81 -6.16 3.69
N ASN A 74 16.66 -6.59 4.22
CA ASN A 74 16.47 -7.07 5.59
C ASN A 74 17.08 -6.12 6.63
N THR A 75 17.01 -4.81 6.36
CA THR A 75 17.62 -3.76 7.17
C THR A 75 16.55 -2.75 7.61
N GLU A 76 16.10 -2.91 8.83
CA GLU A 76 15.25 -1.92 9.49
C GLU A 76 16.09 -0.77 10.00
N VAL A 77 15.77 0.44 9.55
CA VAL A 77 16.53 1.65 9.92
C VAL A 77 15.95 2.26 11.19
N THR A 78 16.66 2.05 12.30
CA THR A 78 16.40 2.78 13.55
C THR A 78 17.10 4.13 13.55
N PRO A 79 16.77 5.08 14.46
CA PRO A 79 17.50 6.33 14.62
C PRO A 79 19.00 6.13 14.86
N GLU A 80 19.38 5.12 15.66
CA GLU A 80 20.78 4.78 15.94
C GLU A 80 21.52 4.34 14.68
N TYR A 81 20.88 3.46 13.89
CA TYR A 81 21.41 3.02 12.60
C TYR A 81 21.54 4.19 11.64
N ALA A 82 20.52 5.04 11.51
CA ALA A 82 20.53 6.19 10.62
C ALA A 82 21.69 7.15 10.94
N ARG A 83 21.94 7.46 12.23
CA ARG A 83 23.08 8.28 12.67
C ARG A 83 24.41 7.61 12.37
N SER A 84 24.52 6.29 12.55
CA SER A 84 25.76 5.54 12.31
C SER A 84 26.19 5.55 10.84
N VAL A 85 25.24 5.71 9.91
CA VAL A 85 25.52 5.84 8.48
C VAL A 85 26.29 7.14 8.16
N GLY A 86 26.07 8.20 8.92
CA GLY A 86 26.70 9.51 8.67
C GLY A 86 26.32 10.08 7.31
N ALA A 87 25.04 10.06 6.97
CA ALA A 87 24.52 10.62 5.73
C ALA A 87 24.41 12.15 5.82
N ASP A 88 24.58 12.85 4.69
CA ASP A 88 24.33 14.30 4.56
C ASP A 88 22.82 14.59 4.50
N ALA A 89 22.04 13.64 4.00
CA ALA A 89 20.60 13.74 3.88
C ALA A 89 19.94 12.37 4.07
N ILE A 90 18.76 12.37 4.69
CA ILE A 90 17.87 11.21 4.77
C ILE A 90 16.62 11.50 3.96
N ILE A 91 16.25 10.56 3.09
CA ILE A 91 14.95 10.51 2.44
C ILE A 91 14.15 9.40 3.11
N ALA A 92 13.11 9.76 3.86
CA ALA A 92 12.24 8.81 4.54
C ALA A 92 11.04 8.45 3.67
N ALA A 93 11.00 7.20 3.21
CA ALA A 93 9.96 6.64 2.33
C ALA A 93 9.30 5.40 2.97
N LEU A 94 8.96 5.49 4.27
CA LEU A 94 8.53 4.37 5.08
C LEU A 94 7.14 3.83 4.70
N GLY A 95 6.33 4.64 4.00
CA GLY A 95 5.00 4.22 3.56
C GLY A 95 3.97 4.18 4.67
N THR A 96 3.10 3.18 4.62
CA THR A 96 1.92 3.04 5.50
C THR A 96 1.84 1.67 6.12
N LYS A 97 0.94 1.58 7.10
CA LYS A 97 0.40 0.31 7.61
C LYS A 97 -1.11 0.25 7.41
N PRO A 98 -1.69 -0.95 7.19
CA PRO A 98 -3.14 -1.12 7.11
C PRO A 98 -3.83 -0.67 8.37
N VAL A 99 -4.98 -0.05 8.20
CA VAL A 99 -5.88 0.20 9.33
C VAL A 99 -6.60 -1.10 9.67
N LYS A 100 -6.41 -1.60 10.88
CA LYS A 100 -7.23 -2.69 11.42
C LYS A 100 -8.45 -2.06 12.10
N PRO A 101 -9.68 -2.32 11.63
CA PRO A 101 -10.86 -1.71 12.21
C PRO A 101 -11.15 -2.29 13.60
N ASN A 102 -11.73 -1.49 14.48
CA ASN A 102 -12.19 -1.96 15.78
C ASN A 102 -13.60 -2.54 15.64
N ILE A 103 -13.68 -3.82 15.25
CA ILE A 103 -14.92 -4.58 15.06
C ILE A 103 -14.83 -5.84 15.90
N ASP A 104 -15.90 -6.17 16.62
CA ASP A 104 -15.98 -7.43 17.38
C ASP A 104 -15.77 -8.62 16.42
N GLY A 105 -14.84 -9.53 16.78
CA GLY A 105 -14.48 -10.68 15.97
C GLY A 105 -13.43 -10.42 14.86
N ILE A 106 -12.80 -9.24 14.76
CA ILE A 106 -11.78 -8.90 13.74
C ILE A 106 -10.54 -9.80 13.79
N ASP A 107 -10.29 -10.48 14.89
CA ASP A 107 -9.19 -11.43 15.10
C ASP A 107 -9.61 -12.89 14.81
N GLY A 108 -10.79 -13.10 14.25
CA GLY A 108 -11.31 -14.42 13.89
C GLY A 108 -10.42 -15.14 12.87
N ALA A 109 -10.41 -16.47 12.92
CA ALA A 109 -9.60 -17.30 12.02
C ALA A 109 -10.00 -17.17 10.54
N ASN A 110 -11.24 -16.75 10.28
CA ASN A 110 -11.78 -16.49 8.93
C ASN A 110 -11.59 -15.03 8.47
N VAL A 111 -10.80 -14.22 9.19
CA VAL A 111 -10.56 -12.81 8.84
C VAL A 111 -9.19 -12.65 8.20
N MET A 112 -9.13 -11.90 7.11
CA MET A 112 -7.89 -11.61 6.37
C MET A 112 -7.72 -10.12 6.11
N LEU A 113 -6.47 -9.68 6.01
CA LEU A 113 -6.14 -8.39 5.42
C LEU A 113 -6.24 -8.47 3.89
N ALA A 114 -6.64 -7.39 3.23
CA ALA A 114 -6.70 -7.33 1.78
C ALA A 114 -5.36 -7.67 1.09
N ASP A 115 -4.23 -7.23 1.64
CA ASP A 115 -2.89 -7.54 1.10
C ASP A 115 -2.61 -9.05 1.08
N ASP A 116 -3.01 -9.76 2.14
CA ASP A 116 -2.84 -11.21 2.24
C ASP A 116 -3.75 -11.94 1.24
N ALA A 117 -4.99 -11.46 1.06
CA ALA A 117 -5.91 -12.01 0.10
C ALA A 117 -5.45 -11.80 -1.36
N TYR A 118 -4.81 -10.68 -1.66
CA TYR A 118 -4.16 -10.46 -2.96
C TYR A 118 -2.98 -11.41 -3.18
N ALA A 119 -2.12 -11.56 -2.19
CA ALA A 119 -0.92 -12.39 -2.31
C ALA A 119 -1.23 -13.90 -2.36
N GLU A 120 -2.24 -14.32 -1.61
CA GLU A 120 -2.62 -15.71 -1.39
C GLU A 120 -4.12 -15.95 -1.59
N PRO A 121 -4.66 -15.76 -2.82
CA PRO A 121 -6.10 -15.88 -3.08
C PRO A 121 -6.67 -17.29 -2.80
N ASP A 122 -5.83 -18.31 -2.82
CA ASP A 122 -6.22 -19.69 -2.50
C ASP A 122 -6.58 -19.90 -1.02
N ARG A 123 -6.14 -19.01 -0.12
CA ARG A 123 -6.54 -19.03 1.29
C ARG A 123 -7.92 -18.44 1.53
N VAL A 124 -8.46 -17.72 0.56
CA VAL A 124 -9.84 -17.20 0.61
C VAL A 124 -10.80 -18.37 0.35
N GLY A 125 -11.79 -18.54 1.20
CA GLY A 125 -12.83 -19.56 1.04
C GLY A 125 -13.63 -19.43 -0.26
N GLU A 126 -14.65 -20.25 -0.45
CA GLU A 126 -15.50 -20.18 -1.65
C GLU A 126 -16.26 -18.86 -1.76
N SER A 127 -16.53 -18.22 -0.61
CA SER A 127 -17.21 -16.95 -0.49
C SER A 127 -16.44 -15.96 0.38
N ALA A 128 -16.48 -14.68 0.00
CA ALA A 128 -15.83 -13.61 0.75
C ALA A 128 -16.71 -12.35 0.85
N VAL A 129 -16.70 -11.73 2.02
CA VAL A 129 -17.18 -10.36 2.22
C VAL A 129 -16.00 -9.43 2.42
N ILE A 130 -15.91 -8.37 1.60
CA ILE A 130 -14.86 -7.35 1.69
C ILE A 130 -15.44 -6.11 2.37
N LEU A 131 -14.78 -5.69 3.45
CA LEU A 131 -15.12 -4.47 4.19
C LEU A 131 -14.36 -3.29 3.61
N GLY A 132 -15.08 -2.36 2.98
CA GLY A 132 -14.56 -1.15 2.36
C GLY A 132 -14.59 -1.15 0.83
N ALA A 133 -15.26 -0.14 0.25
CA ALA A 133 -15.35 0.09 -1.19
C ALA A 133 -14.41 1.21 -1.68
N GLY A 134 -13.18 1.25 -1.18
CA GLY A 134 -12.08 1.96 -1.82
C GLY A 134 -11.51 1.15 -2.98
N PHE A 135 -10.52 1.68 -3.72
CA PHE A 135 -9.91 0.95 -4.85
C PHE A 135 -9.31 -0.40 -4.43
N VAL A 136 -8.68 -0.49 -3.27
CA VAL A 136 -8.12 -1.76 -2.76
C VAL A 136 -9.21 -2.82 -2.64
N GLY A 137 -10.33 -2.49 -1.99
CA GLY A 137 -11.42 -3.46 -1.78
C GLY A 137 -12.17 -3.82 -3.07
N THR A 138 -12.47 -2.84 -3.91
CA THR A 138 -13.22 -3.06 -5.16
C THR A 138 -12.39 -3.80 -6.21
N GLU A 139 -11.11 -3.47 -6.37
CA GLU A 139 -10.22 -4.19 -7.28
C GLU A 139 -9.91 -5.61 -6.78
N LEU A 140 -9.78 -5.80 -5.44
CA LEU A 140 -9.68 -7.13 -4.85
C LEU A 140 -10.94 -7.97 -5.13
N ALA A 141 -12.13 -7.34 -5.04
CA ALA A 141 -13.38 -8.02 -5.35
C ALA A 141 -13.39 -8.53 -6.80
N ILE A 142 -13.01 -7.69 -7.76
CA ILE A 142 -12.88 -8.07 -9.17
C ILE A 142 -11.84 -9.20 -9.34
N TYR A 143 -10.71 -9.12 -8.66
CA TYR A 143 -9.67 -10.15 -8.74
C TYR A 143 -10.14 -11.47 -8.18
N LEU A 144 -10.67 -11.52 -6.96
CA LEU A 144 -11.18 -12.75 -6.35
C LEU A 144 -12.33 -13.36 -7.16
N HIS A 145 -13.22 -12.52 -7.70
CA HIS A 145 -14.27 -13.00 -8.60
C HIS A 145 -13.68 -13.66 -9.86
N SER A 146 -12.65 -13.07 -10.47
CA SER A 146 -12.00 -13.61 -11.66
C SER A 146 -11.29 -14.95 -11.44
N VAL A 147 -10.97 -15.29 -10.19
CA VAL A 147 -10.43 -16.61 -9.81
C VAL A 147 -11.50 -17.53 -9.20
N GLY A 148 -12.78 -17.23 -9.41
CA GLY A 148 -13.92 -18.08 -9.11
C GLY A 148 -14.53 -17.95 -7.72
N LYS A 149 -14.15 -16.95 -6.93
CA LYS A 149 -14.75 -16.72 -5.61
C LYS A 149 -16.08 -15.96 -5.71
N LYS A 150 -17.01 -16.25 -4.82
CA LYS A 150 -18.25 -15.45 -4.65
C LYS A 150 -17.92 -14.27 -3.73
N VAL A 151 -18.03 -13.06 -4.25
CA VAL A 151 -17.58 -11.87 -3.51
C VAL A 151 -18.73 -10.88 -3.32
N THR A 152 -18.80 -10.32 -2.13
CA THR A 152 -19.70 -9.21 -1.78
C THR A 152 -18.85 -8.10 -1.13
N VAL A 153 -19.11 -6.85 -1.47
CA VAL A 153 -18.47 -5.70 -0.84
C VAL A 153 -19.47 -4.98 0.05
N VAL A 154 -19.09 -4.65 1.27
CA VAL A 154 -19.88 -3.80 2.17
C VAL A 154 -19.12 -2.51 2.45
N GLU A 155 -19.83 -1.38 2.43
CA GLU A 155 -19.25 -0.06 2.59
C GLU A 155 -20.13 0.79 3.53
N MET A 156 -19.50 1.39 4.53
CA MET A 156 -20.21 2.25 5.49
C MET A 156 -20.67 3.59 4.90
N GLY A 157 -19.97 4.06 3.86
CA GLY A 157 -20.33 5.25 3.10
C GLY A 157 -21.43 4.97 2.06
N ASP A 158 -21.80 6.02 1.33
CA ASP A 158 -22.86 6.00 0.33
C ASP A 158 -22.38 5.78 -1.12
N LYS A 159 -21.08 5.64 -1.33
CA LYS A 159 -20.45 5.50 -2.64
C LYS A 159 -19.06 4.90 -2.58
N ILE A 160 -18.51 4.51 -3.73
CA ILE A 160 -17.11 4.10 -3.88
C ILE A 160 -16.20 5.29 -3.54
N ASN A 161 -15.21 5.07 -2.67
CA ASN A 161 -14.18 6.06 -2.39
C ASN A 161 -13.11 6.05 -3.50
N THR A 162 -13.17 7.02 -4.39
CA THR A 162 -12.28 7.15 -5.55
C THR A 162 -10.96 7.87 -5.24
N ALA A 163 -10.77 8.36 -4.03
CA ALA A 163 -9.60 9.18 -3.66
C ALA A 163 -9.23 10.26 -4.71
N GLY A 164 -10.25 10.85 -5.36
CA GLY A 164 -10.11 11.87 -6.40
C GLY A 164 -9.87 11.33 -7.83
N ASN A 165 -9.63 10.04 -8.03
CA ASN A 165 -9.52 9.43 -9.37
C ASN A 165 -10.89 8.97 -9.88
N ASN A 166 -11.72 9.91 -10.29
CA ASN A 166 -13.10 9.64 -10.68
C ASN A 166 -13.20 8.76 -11.94
N LEU A 167 -12.29 8.91 -12.91
CA LEU A 167 -12.32 8.11 -14.14
C LEU A 167 -12.08 6.63 -13.83
N HIS A 168 -11.11 6.34 -12.99
CA HIS A 168 -10.84 4.96 -12.55
C HIS A 168 -12.01 4.42 -11.71
N GLY A 169 -12.60 5.25 -10.84
CA GLY A 169 -13.80 4.88 -10.08
C GLY A 169 -14.98 4.49 -10.96
N ILE A 170 -15.20 5.19 -12.09
CA ILE A 170 -16.22 4.82 -13.08
C ILE A 170 -15.89 3.45 -13.69
N ALA A 171 -14.65 3.22 -14.11
CA ALA A 171 -14.23 1.96 -14.72
C ALA A 171 -14.41 0.78 -13.76
N VAL A 172 -14.02 0.92 -12.51
CA VAL A 172 -14.20 -0.10 -11.46
C VAL A 172 -15.69 -0.40 -11.23
N ARG A 173 -16.52 0.64 -11.11
CA ARG A 173 -17.96 0.49 -10.92
C ARG A 173 -18.60 -0.29 -12.09
N LEU A 174 -18.31 0.13 -13.33
CA LEU A 174 -18.82 -0.55 -14.52
C LEU A 174 -18.38 -2.02 -14.57
N LYS A 175 -17.13 -2.31 -14.18
CA LYS A 175 -16.64 -3.70 -14.15
C LYS A 175 -17.35 -4.53 -13.09
N MET A 176 -17.60 -3.99 -11.90
CA MET A 176 -18.35 -4.69 -10.86
C MET A 176 -19.81 -4.94 -11.28
N GLU A 177 -20.46 -3.98 -11.96
CA GLU A 177 -21.79 -4.12 -12.51
C GLU A 177 -21.83 -5.22 -13.61
N GLU A 178 -20.86 -5.22 -14.53
CA GLU A 178 -20.70 -6.23 -15.59
C GLU A 178 -20.56 -7.65 -15.03
N GLU A 179 -19.75 -7.82 -14.00
CA GLU A 179 -19.48 -9.12 -13.36
C GLU A 179 -20.52 -9.48 -12.29
N ASN A 180 -21.53 -8.64 -12.07
CA ASN A 180 -22.56 -8.83 -11.04
C ASN A 180 -21.97 -8.98 -9.62
N ILE A 181 -20.91 -8.25 -9.28
CA ILE A 181 -20.34 -8.21 -7.94
C ILE A 181 -21.10 -7.18 -7.10
N PRO A 182 -21.85 -7.60 -6.07
CA PRO A 182 -22.68 -6.67 -5.29
C PRO A 182 -21.83 -5.78 -4.38
N ILE A 183 -22.21 -4.49 -4.30
CA ILE A 183 -21.74 -3.53 -3.30
C ILE A 183 -22.94 -3.09 -2.48
N HIS A 184 -22.87 -3.25 -1.17
CA HIS A 184 -23.86 -2.75 -0.24
C HIS A 184 -23.32 -1.50 0.47
N PHE A 185 -23.81 -0.34 0.05
CA PHE A 185 -23.51 0.93 0.68
C PHE A 185 -24.29 1.14 1.97
N SER A 186 -23.92 2.16 2.75
CA SER A 186 -24.53 2.49 4.05
C SER A 186 -24.61 1.28 4.99
N SER A 187 -23.65 0.37 4.87
CA SER A 187 -23.59 -0.91 5.59
C SER A 187 -22.33 -0.92 6.46
N LYS A 188 -22.47 -0.52 7.73
CA LYS A 188 -21.37 -0.45 8.69
C LYS A 188 -21.18 -1.79 9.38
N ALA A 189 -20.06 -2.45 9.16
CA ALA A 189 -19.70 -3.69 9.85
C ALA A 189 -19.53 -3.45 11.35
N VAL A 190 -20.22 -4.22 12.18
CA VAL A 190 -20.21 -4.09 13.65
C VAL A 190 -19.79 -5.35 14.36
N LYS A 191 -19.94 -6.51 13.72
CA LYS A 191 -19.55 -7.80 14.29
C LYS A 191 -19.16 -8.79 13.18
N ILE A 192 -18.12 -9.54 13.43
CA ILE A 192 -17.67 -10.67 12.60
C ILE A 192 -17.79 -11.94 13.45
N ASP A 193 -18.23 -13.03 12.85
CA ASP A 193 -18.24 -14.37 13.43
C ASP A 193 -17.83 -15.41 12.37
N GLU A 194 -17.89 -16.70 12.73
CA GLU A 194 -17.50 -17.80 11.85
C GLU A 194 -18.34 -17.90 10.56
N LYS A 195 -19.50 -17.24 10.51
CA LYS A 195 -20.43 -17.28 9.37
C LYS A 195 -20.36 -16.03 8.47
N GLY A 196 -19.55 -15.03 8.84
CA GLY A 196 -19.44 -13.80 8.05
C GLY A 196 -19.50 -12.52 8.90
N VAL A 197 -20.21 -11.51 8.40
CA VAL A 197 -20.25 -10.18 9.03
C VAL A 197 -21.69 -9.69 9.23
N VAL A 198 -21.90 -9.03 10.35
CA VAL A 198 -23.15 -8.31 10.68
C VAL A 198 -22.91 -6.82 10.50
N CYS A 199 -23.77 -6.16 9.75
CA CYS A 199 -23.73 -4.74 9.46
C CYS A 199 -24.97 -4.01 9.98
N GLU A 200 -24.79 -2.80 10.47
CA GLU A 200 -25.85 -1.82 10.67
C GLU A 200 -26.11 -1.08 9.35
N THR A 201 -27.37 -0.98 8.98
CA THR A 201 -27.87 -0.24 7.82
C THR A 201 -28.99 0.71 8.23
N PRO A 202 -29.41 1.68 7.40
CA PRO A 202 -30.55 2.54 7.70
C PRO A 202 -31.86 1.79 7.97
N ASP A 203 -32.00 0.59 7.39
CA ASP A 203 -33.23 -0.25 7.50
C ASP A 203 -33.12 -1.30 8.63
N GLY A 204 -32.02 -1.28 9.40
CA GLY A 204 -31.79 -2.21 10.50
C GLY A 204 -30.52 -3.03 10.35
N THR A 205 -30.44 -4.15 11.05
CA THR A 205 -29.27 -5.03 11.04
C THR A 205 -29.37 -6.07 9.93
N VAL A 206 -28.33 -6.19 9.12
CA VAL A 206 -28.23 -7.17 8.02
C VAL A 206 -26.99 -8.05 8.23
N ARG A 207 -27.11 -9.34 7.94
CA ARG A 207 -26.01 -10.31 7.92
C ARG A 207 -25.59 -10.59 6.47
N TYR A 208 -24.30 -10.61 6.23
CA TYR A 208 -23.69 -11.08 5.00
C TYR A 208 -22.86 -12.33 5.32
N ASP A 209 -23.34 -13.49 4.89
CA ASP A 209 -22.69 -14.77 5.12
C ASP A 209 -21.52 -14.96 4.14
N ALA A 210 -20.37 -15.41 4.66
CA ALA A 210 -19.19 -15.72 3.89
C ALA A 210 -18.22 -16.60 4.68
N ASP A 211 -17.42 -17.40 3.97
CA ASP A 211 -16.34 -18.21 4.56
C ASP A 211 -15.18 -17.33 5.02
N THR A 212 -14.97 -16.20 4.34
CA THR A 212 -13.86 -15.27 4.66
C THR A 212 -14.36 -13.83 4.72
N VAL A 213 -13.91 -13.11 5.72
CA VAL A 213 -14.12 -11.66 5.85
C VAL A 213 -12.78 -10.96 5.62
N ILE A 214 -12.74 -10.02 4.65
CA ILE A 214 -11.52 -9.33 4.27
C ILE A 214 -11.69 -7.84 4.58
N TYR A 215 -10.74 -7.23 5.30
CA TYR A 215 -10.81 -5.80 5.56
C TYR A 215 -9.85 -5.01 4.67
N ALA A 216 -10.39 -3.93 4.07
CA ALA A 216 -9.73 -3.00 3.16
C ALA A 216 -10.12 -1.54 3.49
N VAL A 217 -10.09 -1.19 4.79
CA VAL A 217 -10.68 0.04 5.35
C VAL A 217 -9.69 1.22 5.43
N GLY A 218 -8.60 1.14 4.68
CA GLY A 218 -7.65 2.25 4.51
C GLY A 218 -6.27 1.99 5.09
N GLN A 219 -5.46 3.06 5.03
CA GLN A 219 -4.04 3.05 5.34
C GLN A 219 -3.71 4.18 6.31
N LYS A 220 -2.80 3.92 7.23
CA LYS A 220 -2.25 4.92 8.14
C LYS A 220 -0.77 5.13 7.86
N SER A 221 -0.37 6.39 7.62
CA SER A 221 1.03 6.78 7.49
C SER A 221 1.85 6.33 8.71
N LEU A 222 3.08 5.91 8.46
CA LEU A 222 4.08 5.61 9.50
C LEU A 222 4.71 6.92 10.01
N THR A 223 3.88 7.82 10.53
CA THR A 223 4.27 9.20 10.88
C THR A 223 5.25 9.23 12.05
N ASP A 224 5.00 8.43 13.09
CA ASP A 224 5.85 8.42 14.29
C ASP A 224 7.23 7.83 13.97
N GLU A 225 7.25 6.73 13.21
CA GLU A 225 8.45 6.07 12.74
C GLU A 225 9.25 7.01 11.79
N THR A 226 8.56 7.79 10.97
CA THR A 226 9.16 8.79 10.08
C THR A 226 9.75 9.95 10.88
N ALA A 227 9.01 10.49 11.84
CA ALA A 227 9.45 11.60 12.68
C ALA A 227 10.68 11.25 13.54
N ALA A 228 10.80 9.99 13.96
CA ALA A 228 11.94 9.51 14.73
C ALA A 228 13.29 9.64 13.99
N LEU A 229 13.27 9.76 12.65
CA LEU A 229 14.47 9.94 11.82
C LEU A 229 14.85 11.40 11.58
N TYR A 230 14.05 12.37 12.05
CA TYR A 230 14.20 13.79 11.73
C TYR A 230 15.60 14.34 12.06
N ASP A 231 16.12 14.05 13.25
CA ASP A 231 17.41 14.58 13.75
C ASP A 231 18.60 13.64 13.47
N CYS A 232 18.45 12.68 12.53
CA CYS A 232 19.48 11.67 12.26
C CYS A 232 20.48 12.09 11.17
N ALA A 233 20.21 13.19 10.45
CA ALA A 233 21.11 13.78 9.46
C ALA A 233 20.88 15.31 9.36
N PRO A 234 21.85 16.07 8.79
CA PRO A 234 21.70 17.52 8.59
C PRO A 234 20.48 17.93 7.76
N ARG A 235 19.99 17.04 6.89
CA ARG A 235 18.81 17.25 6.05
C ARG A 235 17.91 16.03 6.09
N PHE A 236 16.60 16.29 6.20
CA PHE A 236 15.57 15.26 6.29
C PHE A 236 14.41 15.56 5.36
N TYR A 237 13.98 14.56 4.60
CA TYR A 237 12.93 14.67 3.59
C TYR A 237 11.98 13.48 3.67
N PRO A 238 10.79 13.62 4.27
CA PRO A 238 9.75 12.59 4.19
C PRO A 238 9.05 12.66 2.83
N ILE A 239 8.77 11.50 2.21
CA ILE A 239 8.15 11.40 0.88
C ILE A 239 7.11 10.28 0.81
N GLY A 240 6.22 10.39 -0.17
CA GLY A 240 5.22 9.36 -0.45
C GLY A 240 4.21 9.16 0.67
N ASP A 241 3.77 7.93 0.85
CA ASP A 241 2.65 7.59 1.73
C ASP A 241 2.93 7.74 3.22
N CYS A 242 4.18 7.86 3.64
CA CYS A 242 4.48 8.19 5.04
C CYS A 242 4.14 9.66 5.39
N VAL A 243 3.95 10.50 4.37
CA VAL A 243 3.42 11.87 4.51
C VAL A 243 1.92 11.87 4.32
N THR A 244 1.47 11.38 3.18
CA THR A 244 0.04 11.32 2.85
C THR A 244 -0.22 10.13 1.92
N PRO A 245 -1.02 9.14 2.35
CA PRO A 245 -1.36 7.99 1.53
C PRO A 245 -2.12 8.42 0.28
N GLN A 246 -1.60 8.10 -0.89
CA GLN A 246 -2.24 8.43 -2.17
C GLN A 246 -2.04 7.30 -3.19
N ASN A 247 -1.36 7.60 -4.30
CA ASN A 247 -1.19 6.68 -5.42
C ASN A 247 0.29 6.62 -5.88
N ILE A 248 0.57 5.69 -6.79
CA ILE A 248 1.93 5.48 -7.34
C ILE A 248 2.49 6.77 -7.96
N GLY A 249 1.65 7.54 -8.68
CA GLY A 249 2.05 8.81 -9.29
C GLY A 249 2.54 9.83 -8.26
N TYR A 250 1.84 9.97 -7.14
CA TYR A 250 2.27 10.83 -6.04
C TYR A 250 3.58 10.34 -5.40
N ALA A 251 3.69 9.03 -5.17
CA ALA A 251 4.89 8.43 -4.59
C ALA A 251 6.13 8.67 -5.48
N THR A 252 6.01 8.48 -6.79
CA THR A 252 7.10 8.73 -7.74
C THR A 252 7.43 10.21 -7.87
N LEU A 253 6.40 11.08 -7.93
CA LEU A 253 6.58 12.53 -8.04
C LEU A 253 7.35 13.09 -6.85
N THR A 254 6.95 12.74 -5.63
CA THR A 254 7.61 13.24 -4.40
C THR A 254 9.04 12.71 -4.30
N GLY A 255 9.28 11.44 -4.64
CA GLY A 255 10.61 10.84 -4.66
C GLY A 255 11.54 11.55 -5.66
N MET A 256 11.07 11.78 -6.87
CA MET A 256 11.83 12.47 -7.91
C MET A 256 12.11 13.94 -7.53
N SER A 257 11.10 14.66 -7.04
CA SER A 257 11.21 16.10 -6.74
C SER A 257 12.22 16.36 -5.63
N VAL A 258 12.12 15.64 -4.51
CA VAL A 258 13.04 15.78 -3.39
C VAL A 258 14.46 15.41 -3.79
N ALA A 259 14.66 14.30 -4.48
CA ALA A 259 15.99 13.83 -4.87
C ALA A 259 16.70 14.80 -5.85
N ARG A 260 15.95 15.53 -6.68
CA ARG A 260 16.49 16.57 -7.57
C ARG A 260 16.98 17.81 -6.82
N ASP A 261 16.44 18.11 -5.66
CA ASP A 261 16.78 19.30 -4.90
C ASP A 261 17.93 19.10 -3.90
N ILE A 262 18.30 17.86 -3.63
CA ILE A 262 19.45 17.55 -2.78
C ILE A 262 20.73 18.13 -3.38
N GLY A 263 21.46 18.92 -2.58
CA GLY A 263 22.75 19.51 -2.98
C GLY A 263 22.68 20.78 -3.83
N ARG A 264 21.48 21.31 -4.11
CA ARG A 264 21.32 22.58 -4.84
C ARG A 264 21.57 23.80 -3.95
N TYR A 265 21.42 23.66 -2.63
CA TYR A 265 21.59 24.74 -1.66
C TYR A 265 22.60 24.36 -0.56
#